data_bdebb6682c8f6255bd503e2edb8748ea
#
_entry.id   bdebb6682c8f6255bd503e2edb8748ea
#
_cell.length_a   1.000
_cell.length_b   1.000
_cell.length_c   1.000
_cell.angle_alpha   90.00
_cell.angle_beta   90.00
_cell.angle_gamma   90.00
#
_symmetry.space_group_name_H-M   'P 1'
#
loop_
_entity.id
_entity.type
_entity.pdbx_description
1 polymer ?
#
loop_
_entity_poly.entity_id
_entity_poly.type
_entity_poly.pdbx_seq_one_letter_code
_entity_poly.pdbx_strand_id
1 'polypeptide(L)'
;MLFRSEVLFTDHTTKEATISIPFFDGRSIEFKLQSIELKEVLSQSDFVSLHVPSQENYVIGKKELGLMKPGSGIINTSRGGVLDEVALVEALDNDHLAFAGLDVFESEPNPEIKILMNPKISLSPHIGGSTMEAQQRIGMELAQKLIKLLK
;
A
#
# COMPACT_ATOMS: atom_id res chain seq x y z
N MET A 1 -20.64 5.42 16.47
CA MET A 1 -20.40 4.62 15.26
C MET A 1 -19.20 3.74 15.55
N LEU A 2 -19.36 2.41 15.58
CA LEU A 2 -18.24 1.49 15.80
C LEU A 2 -17.72 1.10 14.43
N PHE A 3 -16.51 1.54 14.10
CA PHE A 3 -15.80 1.04 12.92
C PHE A 3 -15.39 -0.41 13.21
N ARG A 4 -16.03 -1.36 12.54
CA ARG A 4 -15.60 -2.76 12.52
C ARG A 4 -14.86 -2.97 11.23
N SER A 5 -13.54 -2.80 11.24
CA SER A 5 -12.68 -3.16 10.13
C SER A 5 -12.05 -4.51 10.42
N GLU A 6 -12.10 -5.41 9.46
CA GLU A 6 -11.30 -6.62 9.45
C GLU A 6 -10.04 -6.34 8.62
N VAL A 7 -8.89 -6.75 9.13
CA VAL A 7 -7.60 -6.56 8.45
C VAL A 7 -7.09 -7.91 7.98
N LEU A 8 -6.91 -8.04 6.67
CA LEU A 8 -6.28 -9.17 6.02
C LEU A 8 -4.90 -8.72 5.52
N PHE A 9 -3.92 -9.63 5.53
CA PHE A 9 -2.63 -9.34 4.90
C PHE A 9 -2.05 -10.56 4.19
N THR A 10 -1.21 -10.28 3.21
CA THR A 10 -0.40 -11.27 2.52
C THR A 10 1.05 -10.79 2.48
N ASP A 11 1.99 -11.71 2.69
CA ASP A 11 3.42 -11.46 2.62
C ASP A 11 4.15 -12.75 2.22
N HIS A 12 5.22 -12.63 1.43
CA HIS A 12 5.98 -13.79 0.98
C HIS A 12 6.79 -14.45 2.10
N THR A 13 7.28 -13.66 3.05
CA THR A 13 8.19 -14.09 4.12
C THR A 13 7.50 -14.15 5.47
N THR A 14 6.70 -13.14 5.79
CA THR A 14 6.03 -13.01 7.09
C THR A 14 4.72 -13.80 7.08
N LYS A 15 4.68 -14.89 7.84
CA LYS A 15 3.46 -15.73 7.93
C LYS A 15 2.53 -15.31 9.03
N GLU A 16 3.06 -14.70 10.08
CA GLU A 16 2.31 -14.21 11.23
C GLU A 16 2.81 -12.82 11.63
N ALA A 17 1.90 -11.93 12.02
CA ALA A 17 2.22 -10.62 12.56
C ALA A 17 1.43 -10.37 13.84
N THR A 18 2.09 -9.80 14.84
CA THR A 18 1.42 -9.29 16.04
C THR A 18 1.53 -7.78 16.03
N ILE A 19 0.38 -7.12 16.00
CA ILE A 19 0.28 -5.65 16.07
C ILE A 19 -0.13 -5.28 17.48
N SER A 20 0.70 -4.50 18.18
CA SER A 20 0.39 -3.96 19.50
C SER A 20 0.06 -2.48 19.37
N ILE A 21 -1.12 -2.10 19.82
CA ILE A 21 -1.58 -0.69 19.85
C ILE A 21 -1.53 -0.21 21.29
N PRO A 22 -0.56 0.65 21.66
CA PRO A 22 -0.47 1.20 23.00
C PRO A 22 -1.51 2.31 23.20
N PHE A 23 -2.08 2.36 24.40
CA PHE A 23 -2.94 3.45 24.87
C PHE A 23 -2.15 4.42 25.76
N PHE A 24 -2.68 5.63 25.91
CA PHE A 24 -2.10 6.67 26.76
C PHE A 24 -2.02 6.30 28.26
N ASP A 25 -2.81 5.32 28.69
CA ASP A 25 -2.86 4.82 30.09
C ASP A 25 -1.89 3.65 30.35
N GLY A 26 -1.01 3.34 29.38
CA GLY A 26 0.00 2.28 29.46
C GLY A 26 -0.52 0.88 29.13
N ARG A 27 -1.81 0.71 28.84
CA ARG A 27 -2.36 -0.57 28.33
C ARG A 27 -2.07 -0.70 26.83
N SER A 28 -2.09 -1.92 26.33
CA SER A 28 -2.02 -2.21 24.89
C SER A 28 -3.05 -3.27 24.51
N ILE A 29 -3.51 -3.20 23.26
CA ILE A 29 -4.27 -4.28 22.63
C ILE A 29 -3.38 -4.93 21.59
N GLU A 30 -3.34 -6.26 21.59
CA GLU A 30 -2.61 -7.04 20.61
C GLU A 30 -3.57 -7.71 19.64
N PHE A 31 -3.23 -7.60 18.35
CA PHE A 31 -3.92 -8.28 17.25
C PHE A 31 -2.94 -9.25 16.61
N LYS A 32 -3.32 -10.51 16.54
CA LYS A 32 -2.56 -11.54 15.82
C LYS A 32 -3.18 -11.73 14.45
N LEU A 33 -2.39 -11.54 13.41
CA LEU A 33 -2.78 -11.69 12.02
C LEU A 33 -1.99 -12.84 11.41
N GLN A 34 -2.63 -13.61 10.54
CA GLN A 34 -1.98 -14.62 9.72
C GLN A 34 -2.01 -14.19 8.25
N SER A 35 -0.89 -14.40 7.57
CA SER A 35 -0.79 -14.16 6.13
C SER A 35 -1.63 -15.19 5.40
N ILE A 36 -2.49 -14.73 4.48
CA ILE A 36 -3.29 -15.57 3.60
C ILE A 36 -2.87 -15.34 2.14
N GLU A 37 -3.38 -16.16 1.24
CA GLU A 37 -3.08 -16.05 -0.19
C GLU A 37 -3.53 -14.69 -0.77
N LEU A 38 -2.72 -14.11 -1.67
CA LEU A 38 -3.02 -12.81 -2.30
C LEU A 38 -4.42 -12.78 -2.91
N LYS A 39 -4.82 -13.85 -3.63
CA LYS A 39 -6.15 -13.95 -4.24
C LYS A 39 -7.28 -13.84 -3.23
N GLU A 40 -7.07 -14.37 -2.02
CA GLU A 40 -8.08 -14.31 -0.95
C GLU A 40 -8.17 -12.90 -0.37
N VAL A 41 -7.02 -12.23 -0.15
CA VAL A 41 -6.99 -10.81 0.23
C VAL A 41 -7.76 -9.97 -0.78
N LEU A 42 -7.45 -10.11 -2.08
CA LEU A 42 -8.06 -9.31 -3.14
C LEU A 42 -9.59 -9.54 -3.24
N SER A 43 -10.03 -10.80 -3.17
CA SER A 43 -11.45 -11.14 -3.31
C SER A 43 -12.33 -10.79 -2.11
N GLN A 44 -11.73 -10.58 -0.93
CA GLN A 44 -12.46 -10.28 0.30
C GLN A 44 -12.37 -8.83 0.74
N SER A 45 -11.36 -8.08 0.25
CA SER A 45 -11.12 -6.71 0.70
C SER A 45 -11.98 -5.68 -0.03
N ASP A 46 -12.46 -4.69 0.72
CA ASP A 46 -13.11 -3.50 0.15
C ASP A 46 -12.05 -2.43 -0.20
N PHE A 47 -10.89 -2.47 0.47
CA PHE A 47 -9.75 -1.58 0.24
C PHE A 47 -8.46 -2.40 0.28
N VAL A 48 -7.60 -2.19 -0.70
CA VAL A 48 -6.28 -2.84 -0.78
C VAL A 48 -5.21 -1.76 -0.72
N SER A 49 -4.20 -1.95 0.14
CA SER A 49 -3.04 -1.05 0.25
C SER A 49 -1.75 -1.82 0.00
N LEU A 50 -0.90 -1.29 -0.87
CA LEU A 50 0.35 -1.92 -1.28
C LEU A 50 1.52 -1.39 -0.43
N HIS A 51 2.33 -2.32 0.13
CA HIS A 51 3.47 -2.02 1.00
C HIS A 51 4.66 -2.92 0.65
N VAL A 52 4.97 -3.05 -0.62
CA VAL A 52 6.01 -3.93 -1.12
C VAL A 52 7.18 -3.12 -1.71
N PRO A 53 8.42 -3.64 -1.66
CA PRO A 53 9.56 -3.01 -2.32
C PRO A 53 9.39 -3.06 -3.84
N SER A 54 10.28 -2.37 -4.57
CA SER A 54 10.34 -2.45 -6.04
C SER A 54 10.48 -3.90 -6.50
N GLN A 55 9.75 -4.27 -7.54
CA GLN A 55 9.71 -5.60 -8.15
C GLN A 55 10.07 -5.50 -9.65
N GLU A 56 10.52 -6.61 -10.24
CA GLU A 56 10.75 -6.69 -11.69
C GLU A 56 9.43 -6.81 -12.48
N ASN A 57 8.41 -7.36 -11.85
CA ASN A 57 7.09 -7.56 -12.45
C ASN A 57 6.01 -6.94 -11.55
N TYR A 58 4.86 -6.64 -12.13
CA TYR A 58 3.71 -6.19 -11.36
C TYR A 58 3.30 -7.23 -10.32
N VAL A 59 3.07 -6.78 -9.11
CA VAL A 59 2.43 -7.57 -8.05
C VAL A 59 0.92 -7.60 -8.28
N ILE A 60 0.38 -6.46 -8.72
CA ILE A 60 -1.01 -6.28 -9.06
C ILE A 60 -1.12 -5.88 -10.54
N GLY A 61 -1.36 -6.86 -11.37
CA GLY A 61 -1.64 -6.68 -12.79
C GLY A 61 -3.12 -6.82 -13.11
N LYS A 62 -3.45 -6.88 -14.40
CA LYS A 62 -4.83 -7.01 -14.89
C LYS A 62 -5.59 -8.18 -14.26
N LYS A 63 -4.92 -9.32 -14.07
CA LYS A 63 -5.53 -10.51 -13.47
C LYS A 63 -5.88 -10.27 -11.99
N GLU A 64 -4.96 -9.70 -11.23
CA GLU A 64 -5.12 -9.41 -9.81
C GLU A 64 -6.19 -8.35 -9.59
N LEU A 65 -6.21 -7.27 -10.39
CA LEU A 65 -7.29 -6.26 -10.39
C LEU A 65 -8.65 -6.88 -10.65
N GLY A 66 -8.74 -7.86 -11.58
CA GLY A 66 -9.97 -8.58 -11.86
C GLY A 66 -10.46 -9.49 -10.74
N LEU A 67 -9.61 -9.84 -9.76
CA LEU A 67 -9.99 -10.60 -8.56
C LEU A 67 -10.55 -9.72 -7.45
N MET A 68 -10.35 -8.41 -7.51
CA MET A 68 -10.84 -7.47 -6.50
C MET A 68 -12.38 -7.39 -6.57
N LYS A 69 -12.99 -7.05 -5.44
CA LYS A 69 -14.44 -6.89 -5.37
C LYS A 69 -14.90 -5.72 -6.26
N PRO A 70 -16.00 -5.86 -6.99
CA PRO A 70 -16.60 -4.71 -7.68
C PRO A 70 -16.90 -3.57 -6.71
N GLY A 71 -16.50 -2.37 -7.07
CA GLY A 71 -16.65 -1.17 -6.23
C GLY A 71 -15.61 -1.01 -5.12
N SER A 72 -14.59 -1.88 -5.05
CA SER A 72 -13.48 -1.72 -4.12
C SER A 72 -12.49 -0.66 -4.58
N GLY A 73 -11.54 -0.31 -3.72
CA GLY A 73 -10.49 0.67 -4.02
C GLY A 73 -9.08 0.13 -3.77
N ILE A 74 -8.08 0.72 -4.46
CA ILE A 74 -6.67 0.35 -4.30
C ILE A 74 -5.80 1.58 -4.01
N ILE A 75 -4.81 1.41 -3.15
CA ILE A 75 -3.87 2.47 -2.75
C ILE A 75 -2.45 1.96 -2.97
N ASN A 76 -1.65 2.72 -3.71
CA ASN A 76 -0.22 2.48 -3.87
C ASN A 76 0.60 3.69 -3.42
N THR A 77 1.20 3.57 -2.25
CA THR A 77 2.16 4.54 -1.69
C THR A 77 3.52 3.88 -1.45
N SER A 78 3.77 2.75 -2.13
CA SER A 78 5.00 1.96 -1.94
C SER A 78 6.05 2.25 -3.01
N ARG A 79 5.88 1.72 -4.22
CA ARG A 79 6.78 1.94 -5.37
C ARG A 79 6.00 1.93 -6.67
N GLY A 80 6.46 2.71 -7.66
CA GLY A 80 6.04 2.59 -9.06
C GLY A 80 6.41 1.22 -9.63
N GLY A 81 5.66 0.73 -10.64
CA GLY A 81 5.88 -0.58 -11.26
C GLY A 81 5.43 -1.79 -10.43
N VAL A 82 4.85 -1.58 -9.23
CA VAL A 82 4.22 -2.64 -8.42
C VAL A 82 2.79 -2.91 -8.88
N LEU A 83 2.12 -1.88 -9.35
CA LEU A 83 0.75 -1.88 -9.88
C LEU A 83 0.80 -1.53 -11.37
N ASP A 84 0.14 -2.32 -12.21
CA ASP A 84 -0.06 -2.04 -13.63
C ASP A 84 -1.02 -0.86 -13.80
N GLU A 85 -0.47 0.31 -14.13
CA GLU A 85 -1.23 1.56 -14.26
C GLU A 85 -2.20 1.54 -15.45
N VAL A 86 -1.86 0.84 -16.53
CA VAL A 86 -2.75 0.70 -17.69
C VAL A 86 -3.96 -0.13 -17.32
N ALA A 87 -3.74 -1.27 -16.69
CA ALA A 87 -4.82 -2.14 -16.23
C ALA A 87 -5.67 -1.49 -15.14
N LEU A 88 -5.05 -0.65 -14.27
CA LEU A 88 -5.77 0.14 -13.27
C LEU A 88 -6.76 1.11 -13.93
N VAL A 89 -6.30 1.89 -14.93
CA VAL A 89 -7.18 2.81 -15.66
C VAL A 89 -8.34 2.07 -16.31
N GLU A 90 -8.07 0.92 -16.95
CA GLU A 90 -9.14 0.08 -17.52
C GLU A 90 -10.16 -0.37 -16.46
N ALA A 91 -9.70 -0.80 -15.29
CA ALA A 91 -10.58 -1.24 -14.20
C ALA A 91 -11.45 -0.10 -13.62
N LEU A 92 -10.90 1.11 -13.54
CA LEU A 92 -11.62 2.30 -13.10
C LEU A 92 -12.64 2.78 -14.16
N ASP A 93 -12.25 2.80 -15.44
CA ASP A 93 -13.10 3.26 -16.53
C ASP A 93 -14.31 2.32 -16.75
N ASN A 94 -14.13 1.03 -16.47
CA ASN A 94 -15.19 0.01 -16.55
C ASN A 94 -16.03 -0.10 -15.25
N ASP A 95 -15.87 0.82 -14.29
CA ASP A 95 -16.56 0.81 -12.99
C ASP A 95 -16.34 -0.49 -12.17
N HIS A 96 -15.29 -1.27 -12.49
CA HIS A 96 -14.94 -2.42 -11.67
C HIS A 96 -14.36 -1.97 -10.33
N LEU A 97 -13.44 -1.00 -10.35
CA LEU A 97 -12.96 -0.32 -9.14
C LEU A 97 -13.62 1.05 -8.99
N ALA A 98 -13.90 1.44 -7.76
CA ALA A 98 -14.52 2.73 -7.45
C ALA A 98 -13.51 3.87 -7.43
N PHE A 99 -12.29 3.64 -6.93
CA PHE A 99 -11.24 4.66 -6.85
C PHE A 99 -9.84 4.04 -6.70
N ALA A 100 -8.82 4.87 -6.92
CA ALA A 100 -7.44 4.57 -6.55
C ALA A 100 -6.78 5.77 -5.85
N GLY A 101 -5.74 5.50 -5.04
CA GLY A 101 -4.85 6.50 -4.47
C GLY A 101 -3.41 6.17 -4.83
N LEU A 102 -2.69 7.10 -5.47
CA LEU A 102 -1.32 6.89 -5.91
C LEU A 102 -0.40 8.02 -5.40
N ASP A 103 0.68 7.62 -4.72
CA ASP A 103 1.80 8.53 -4.36
C ASP A 103 3.04 8.21 -5.21
N VAL A 104 3.03 7.11 -5.96
CA VAL A 104 4.14 6.60 -6.76
C VAL A 104 3.65 6.17 -8.13
N PHE A 105 4.52 6.25 -9.15
CA PHE A 105 4.16 6.04 -10.54
C PHE A 105 5.21 5.19 -11.26
N GLU A 106 4.80 4.51 -12.35
CA GLU A 106 5.73 3.75 -13.20
C GLU A 106 6.75 4.66 -13.87
N SER A 107 6.31 5.83 -14.32
CA SER A 107 7.13 6.81 -15.03
C SER A 107 7.32 8.09 -14.22
N GLU A 108 8.17 8.06 -13.21
CA GLU A 108 8.56 9.26 -12.46
C GLU A 108 9.74 9.98 -13.14
N PRO A 109 9.76 11.30 -13.21
CA PRO A 109 8.79 12.25 -12.64
C PRO A 109 7.62 12.61 -13.59
N ASN A 110 7.43 11.90 -14.69
CA ASN A 110 6.44 12.21 -15.73
C ASN A 110 5.40 11.07 -15.85
N PRO A 111 4.44 10.97 -14.94
CA PRO A 111 3.38 9.96 -15.02
C PRO A 111 2.52 10.12 -16.28
N GLU A 112 1.91 9.02 -16.71
CA GLU A 112 1.03 9.00 -17.86
C GLU A 112 -0.17 9.94 -17.69
N ILE A 113 -0.53 10.68 -18.76
CA ILE A 113 -1.64 11.65 -18.75
C ILE A 113 -2.96 10.99 -18.34
N LYS A 114 -3.19 9.74 -18.73
CA LYS A 114 -4.41 9.00 -18.37
C LYS A 114 -4.55 8.80 -16.85
N ILE A 115 -3.44 8.63 -16.14
CA ILE A 115 -3.40 8.57 -14.68
C ILE A 115 -3.72 9.95 -14.09
N LEU A 116 -3.04 11.00 -14.57
CA LEU A 116 -3.16 12.35 -14.05
C LEU A 116 -4.57 12.94 -14.25
N MET A 117 -5.26 12.55 -15.31
CA MET A 117 -6.57 13.11 -15.67
C MET A 117 -7.76 12.23 -15.23
N ASN A 118 -7.51 11.06 -14.64
CA ASN A 118 -8.61 10.18 -14.22
C ASN A 118 -9.27 10.70 -12.94
N PRO A 119 -10.56 11.04 -12.97
CA PRO A 119 -11.25 11.65 -11.82
C PRO A 119 -11.44 10.67 -10.63
N LYS A 120 -11.24 9.37 -10.85
CA LYS A 120 -11.32 8.36 -9.80
C LYS A 120 -9.97 8.09 -9.12
N ILE A 121 -8.91 8.80 -9.51
CA ILE A 121 -7.56 8.64 -8.93
C ILE A 121 -7.22 9.87 -8.09
N SER A 122 -6.95 9.67 -6.81
CA SER A 122 -6.32 10.67 -5.94
C SER A 122 -4.81 10.56 -6.05
N LEU A 123 -4.12 11.69 -6.28
CA LEU A 123 -2.70 11.74 -6.58
C LEU A 123 -1.93 12.56 -5.53
N SER A 124 -0.72 12.12 -5.22
CA SER A 124 0.29 12.90 -4.53
C SER A 124 1.67 12.69 -5.18
N PRO A 125 2.58 13.67 -5.13
CA PRO A 125 3.80 13.65 -5.95
C PRO A 125 4.98 12.98 -5.23
N HIS A 126 4.84 11.71 -4.84
CA HIS A 126 5.85 10.87 -4.17
C HIS A 126 6.39 11.52 -2.88
N ILE A 127 5.49 11.92 -2.00
CA ILE A 127 5.82 12.66 -0.77
C ILE A 127 5.67 11.86 0.51
N GLY A 128 5.28 10.60 0.46
CA GLY A 128 5.08 9.74 1.62
C GLY A 128 6.30 9.65 2.56
N GLY A 129 7.52 9.69 1.99
CA GLY A 129 8.79 9.74 2.74
C GLY A 129 9.35 11.14 2.97
N SER A 130 8.69 12.20 2.53
CA SER A 130 9.21 13.57 2.51
C SER A 130 8.66 14.46 3.62
N THR A 131 7.93 13.91 4.60
CA THR A 131 7.47 14.67 5.76
C THR A 131 8.61 14.92 6.74
N MET A 132 8.50 15.98 7.56
CA MET A 132 9.51 16.29 8.59
C MET A 132 9.69 15.13 9.58
N GLU A 133 8.61 14.48 9.97
CA GLU A 133 8.62 13.32 10.87
C GLU A 133 9.33 12.12 10.27
N ALA A 134 9.09 11.85 8.97
CA ALA A 134 9.76 10.77 8.25
C ALA A 134 11.26 11.04 8.14
N GLN A 135 11.67 12.25 7.78
CA GLN A 135 13.08 12.67 7.69
C GLN A 135 13.80 12.55 9.03
N GLN A 136 13.19 13.00 10.12
CA GLN A 136 13.75 12.88 11.47
C GLN A 136 13.93 11.41 11.87
N ARG A 137 12.92 10.56 11.60
CA ARG A 137 12.97 9.13 11.92
C ARG A 137 14.07 8.42 11.13
N ILE A 138 14.16 8.68 9.84
CA ILE A 138 15.22 8.14 8.96
C ILE A 138 16.60 8.55 9.46
N GLY A 139 16.79 9.83 9.79
CA GLY A 139 18.05 10.36 10.31
C GLY A 139 18.46 9.69 11.64
N MET A 140 17.54 9.56 12.57
CA MET A 140 17.79 8.90 13.85
C MET A 140 18.11 7.40 13.69
N GLU A 141 17.37 6.69 12.84
CA GLU A 141 17.61 5.26 12.58
C GLU A 141 18.97 5.03 11.92
N LEU A 142 19.34 5.86 10.94
CA LEU A 142 20.64 5.81 10.28
C LEU A 142 21.78 6.06 11.27
N ALA A 143 21.66 7.09 12.11
CA ALA A 143 22.65 7.38 13.14
C ALA A 143 22.84 6.20 14.11
N GLN A 144 21.75 5.59 14.57
CA GLN A 144 21.81 4.42 15.45
C GLN A 144 22.48 3.21 14.78
N LYS A 145 22.19 2.96 13.50
CA LYS A 145 22.85 1.90 12.72
C LYS A 145 24.34 2.14 12.56
N LEU A 146 24.74 3.38 12.23
CA LEU A 146 26.17 3.74 12.12
C LEU A 146 26.91 3.57 13.45
N ILE A 147 26.34 4.01 14.57
CA ILE A 147 26.94 3.83 15.90
C ILE A 147 27.15 2.34 16.25
N LYS A 148 26.23 1.46 15.84
CA LYS A 148 26.37 0.01 16.05
C LYS A 148 27.45 -0.62 15.17
N LEU A 149 27.67 -0.10 13.97
CA LEU A 149 28.68 -0.61 13.04
C LEU A 149 30.11 -0.16 13.40
N LEU A 150 30.23 0.98 14.09
CA LEU A 150 31.53 1.57 14.49
C LEU A 150 31.99 1.14 15.89
N LYS A 151 31.20 0.36 16.60
CA LYS A 151 31.56 -0.30 17.87
C LYS A 151 32.03 -1.72 17.64
#